data_d4b3980f29db5fff411c00c35dc65fea
#
_entry.id   d4b3980f29db5fff411c00c35dc65fea
#
_cell.length_a   1.000
_cell.length_b   1.000
_cell.length_c   1.000
_cell.angle_alpha   90.00
_cell.angle_beta   90.00
_cell.angle_gamma   90.00
#
_symmetry.space_group_name_H-M   'P 1'
#
loop_
_entity.id
_entity.type
_entity.pdbx_description
1 polymer ?
#
loop_
_entity_poly.entity_id
_entity_poly.type
_entity_poly.pdbx_seq_one_letter_code
_entity_poly.pdbx_strand_id
1 'polypeptide(L)'
;MHTGYLYIISNKSWPGWIKVGTTKNLKTRLQTYQTGSPFRDYEILYSIKHPDYLKAEKNIKIQMAHFAKQIKNEWYEVDIEIAKIRLSEQLDNYFYGECDYEEKYDHIPVRDFIYK
;
A
#
# COMPACT_ATOMS: atom_id res chain seq x y z
N MET A 1 9.82 4.69 17.35
CA MET A 1 9.37 3.62 16.46
C MET A 1 7.85 3.62 16.39
N HIS A 2 7.29 3.39 15.21
CA HIS A 2 5.85 3.50 14.99
C HIS A 2 5.29 2.14 14.60
N THR A 3 4.87 1.39 15.63
CA THR A 3 4.26 0.07 15.41
C THR A 3 2.79 0.24 15.04
N GLY A 4 2.39 -0.43 13.97
CA GLY A 4 1.02 -0.40 13.48
C GLY A 4 0.85 -1.35 12.31
N TYR A 5 -0.16 -1.10 11.49
CA TYR A 5 -0.50 -1.95 10.36
C TYR A 5 -0.35 -1.22 9.05
N LEU A 6 0.19 -1.92 8.05
CA LEU A 6 0.00 -1.55 6.66
C LEU A 6 -1.17 -2.36 6.13
N TYR A 7 -1.97 -1.74 5.27
CA TYR A 7 -3.10 -2.45 4.68
C TYR A 7 -3.27 -2.07 3.22
N ILE A 8 -3.91 -2.97 2.49
CA ILE A 8 -4.38 -2.75 1.13
C ILE A 8 -5.90 -2.75 1.21
N ILE A 9 -6.52 -1.67 0.75
CA ILE A 9 -7.97 -1.55 0.73
C ILE A 9 -8.47 -1.39 -0.69
N SER A 10 -9.62 -1.97 -0.98
CA SER A 10 -10.27 -1.86 -2.28
C SER A 10 -11.72 -1.43 -2.11
N ASN A 11 -12.34 -1.09 -3.23
CA ASN A 11 -13.77 -0.80 -3.27
C ASN A 11 -14.38 -1.60 -4.42
N LYS A 12 -15.47 -2.28 -4.17
CA LYS A 12 -16.13 -3.13 -5.17
C LYS A 12 -16.53 -2.37 -6.43
N SER A 13 -16.75 -1.08 -6.31
CA SER A 13 -17.12 -0.23 -7.46
C SER A 13 -15.93 0.05 -8.38
N TRP A 14 -14.71 -0.20 -7.92
CA TRP A 14 -13.49 0.08 -8.69
C TRP A 14 -12.59 -1.13 -8.73
N PRO A 15 -12.98 -2.20 -9.47
CA PRO A 15 -12.15 -3.42 -9.52
C PRO A 15 -10.78 -3.13 -10.12
N GLY A 16 -9.75 -3.73 -9.54
CA GLY A 16 -8.37 -3.54 -9.98
C GLY A 16 -7.68 -2.35 -9.36
N TRP A 17 -8.39 -1.52 -8.61
CA TRP A 17 -7.81 -0.36 -7.93
C TRP A 17 -7.66 -0.63 -6.44
N ILE A 18 -6.51 -0.24 -5.90
CA ILE A 18 -6.25 -0.38 -4.47
C ILE A 18 -5.63 0.90 -3.92
N LYS A 19 -5.74 1.04 -2.62
CA LYS A 19 -5.05 2.09 -1.87
C LYS A 19 -4.25 1.42 -0.76
N VAL A 20 -3.06 1.91 -0.52
CA VAL A 20 -2.21 1.48 0.60
C VAL A 20 -2.32 2.51 1.71
N GLY A 21 -2.48 2.05 2.93
CA GLY A 21 -2.54 2.95 4.06
C GLY A 21 -1.95 2.33 5.32
N THR A 22 -1.94 3.13 6.37
CA THR A 22 -1.45 2.70 7.67
C THR A 22 -2.44 3.07 8.75
N THR A 23 -2.47 2.27 9.81
CA THR A 23 -3.33 2.54 10.95
C THR A 23 -2.85 1.75 12.17
N LYS A 24 -3.18 2.22 13.34
CA LYS A 24 -2.98 1.44 14.56
C LYS A 24 -4.15 0.51 14.85
N ASN A 25 -5.28 0.71 14.19
CA ASN A 25 -6.49 -0.09 14.40
C ASN A 25 -7.21 -0.29 13.08
N LEU A 26 -7.09 -1.52 12.53
CA LEU A 26 -7.68 -1.86 11.23
C LEU A 26 -9.21 -1.75 11.25
N LYS A 27 -9.84 -2.23 12.32
CA LYS A 27 -11.29 -2.22 12.42
C LYS A 27 -11.86 -0.80 12.38
N THR A 28 -11.28 0.08 13.17
CA THR A 28 -11.70 1.49 13.21
C THR A 28 -11.46 2.17 11.87
N ARG A 29 -10.32 1.89 11.23
CA ARG A 29 -9.99 2.47 9.94
C ARG A 29 -11.00 2.03 8.87
N LEU A 30 -11.34 0.75 8.84
CA LEU A 30 -12.34 0.25 7.90
C LEU A 30 -13.69 0.91 8.13
N GLN A 31 -14.10 1.05 9.41
CA GLN A 31 -15.34 1.73 9.74
C GLN A 31 -15.35 3.17 9.23
N THR A 32 -14.22 3.87 9.33
CA THR A 32 -14.10 5.24 8.81
C THR A 32 -14.32 5.28 7.30
N TYR A 33 -13.73 4.34 6.56
CA TYR A 33 -13.96 4.26 5.12
C TYR A 33 -15.42 3.98 4.81
N GLN A 34 -16.03 3.02 5.51
CA GLN A 34 -17.41 2.63 5.27
C GLN A 34 -18.40 3.76 5.57
N THR A 35 -18.07 4.62 6.53
CA THR A 35 -18.91 5.78 6.86
C THR A 35 -19.09 6.68 5.64
N GLY A 36 -18.08 6.81 4.80
CA GLY A 36 -18.15 7.63 3.60
C GLY A 36 -18.82 6.94 2.42
N SER A 37 -19.27 5.69 2.56
CA SER A 37 -19.89 4.94 1.48
C SER A 37 -21.29 4.51 1.87
N PRO A 38 -22.32 4.88 1.09
CA PRO A 38 -23.69 4.42 1.39
C PRO A 38 -23.84 2.91 1.24
N PHE A 39 -22.96 2.26 0.49
CA PHE A 39 -23.06 0.83 0.21
C PHE A 39 -22.15 -0.03 1.08
N ARG A 40 -21.34 0.58 1.95
CA ARG A 40 -20.41 -0.14 2.82
C ARG A 40 -19.53 -1.13 2.05
N ASP A 41 -19.04 -0.72 0.89
CA ASP A 41 -18.43 -1.60 -0.11
C ASP A 41 -16.88 -1.58 -0.11
N TYR A 42 -16.26 -0.96 0.88
CA TYR A 42 -14.81 -1.05 1.06
C TYR A 42 -14.43 -2.37 1.70
N GLU A 43 -13.27 -2.87 1.33
CA GLU A 43 -12.76 -4.14 1.86
C GLU A 43 -11.25 -4.05 2.05
N ILE A 44 -10.76 -4.44 3.23
CA ILE A 44 -9.33 -4.61 3.45
C ILE A 44 -8.95 -5.99 2.91
N LEU A 45 -8.16 -5.99 1.84
CA LEU A 45 -7.77 -7.21 1.15
C LEU A 45 -6.61 -7.93 1.84
N TYR A 46 -5.73 -7.17 2.47
CA TYR A 46 -4.54 -7.71 3.09
C TYR A 46 -3.97 -6.69 4.07
N SER A 47 -3.33 -7.18 5.13
CA SER A 47 -2.67 -6.30 6.08
C SER A 47 -1.52 -7.04 6.77
N ILE A 48 -0.53 -6.27 7.20
CA ILE A 48 0.56 -6.78 8.02
C ILE A 48 0.78 -5.84 9.19
N LYS A 49 1.21 -6.39 10.31
CA LYS A 49 1.67 -5.58 11.43
C LYS A 49 3.16 -5.29 11.22
N HIS A 50 3.56 -4.03 11.42
CA HIS A 50 4.94 -3.63 11.16
C HIS A 50 5.46 -2.74 12.28
N PRO A 51 6.69 -2.96 12.76
CA PRO A 51 7.25 -2.17 13.86
C PRO A 51 7.59 -0.72 13.47
N ASP A 52 7.74 -0.44 12.19
CA ASP A 52 7.98 0.91 11.70
C ASP A 52 7.12 1.17 10.45
N TYR A 53 5.84 1.35 10.68
CA TYR A 53 4.88 1.43 9.58
C TYR A 53 5.02 2.69 8.73
N LEU A 54 5.54 3.77 9.27
CA LEU A 54 5.70 5.00 8.49
C LEU A 54 6.76 4.83 7.40
N LYS A 55 7.89 4.20 7.75
CA LYS A 55 8.93 3.91 6.77
C LYS A 55 8.44 2.88 5.74
N ALA A 56 7.76 1.85 6.21
CA ALA A 56 7.23 0.82 5.34
C ALA A 56 6.17 1.37 4.38
N GLU A 57 5.32 2.28 4.84
CA GLU A 57 4.34 2.94 3.98
C GLU A 57 5.02 3.69 2.84
N LYS A 58 6.05 4.44 3.17
CA LYS A 58 6.80 5.20 2.16
C LYS A 58 7.37 4.26 1.10
N ASN A 59 7.99 3.17 1.53
CA ASN A 59 8.59 2.20 0.63
C ASN A 59 7.57 1.51 -0.26
N ILE A 60 6.45 1.06 0.31
CA ILE A 60 5.44 0.37 -0.48
C ILE A 60 4.77 1.30 -1.50
N LYS A 61 4.59 2.56 -1.17
CA LYS A 61 4.01 3.52 -2.11
C LYS A 61 4.93 3.74 -3.31
N ILE A 62 6.23 3.77 -3.09
CA ILE A 62 7.20 3.86 -4.19
C ILE A 62 7.07 2.64 -5.10
N GLN A 63 6.97 1.45 -4.52
CA GLN A 63 6.83 0.22 -5.30
C GLN A 63 5.50 0.18 -6.06
N MET A 64 4.41 0.57 -5.43
CA MET A 64 3.11 0.59 -6.10
C MET A 64 3.14 1.54 -7.30
N ALA A 65 3.78 2.70 -7.16
CA ALA A 65 3.93 3.63 -8.27
C ALA A 65 4.72 3.00 -9.41
N HIS A 66 5.69 2.16 -9.09
CA HIS A 66 6.50 1.47 -10.11
C HIS A 66 5.70 0.41 -10.87
N PHE A 67 4.84 -0.34 -10.20
CA PHE A 67 4.11 -1.46 -10.80
C PHE A 67 2.72 -1.10 -11.29
N ALA A 68 2.17 0.03 -10.89
CA ALA A 68 0.81 0.41 -11.25
C ALA A 68 0.69 0.75 -12.72
N LYS A 69 -0.42 0.35 -13.33
CA LYS A 69 -0.76 0.75 -14.69
C LYS A 69 -1.19 2.20 -14.74
N GLN A 70 -1.93 2.63 -13.72
CA GLN A 70 -2.38 4.00 -13.56
C GLN A 70 -2.39 4.38 -12.09
N ILE A 71 -2.28 5.69 -11.82
CA ILE A 71 -2.38 6.24 -10.47
C ILE A 71 -3.36 7.40 -10.54
N LYS A 72 -4.34 7.41 -9.64
CA LYS A 72 -5.26 8.53 -9.47
C LYS A 72 -5.33 8.87 -8.00
N ASN A 73 -4.83 10.05 -7.67
CA ASN A 73 -4.67 10.49 -6.29
C ASN A 73 -3.83 9.46 -5.54
N GLU A 74 -4.37 8.80 -4.53
CA GLU A 74 -3.65 7.79 -3.76
C GLU A 74 -4.07 6.36 -4.16
N TRP A 75 -4.81 6.21 -5.25
CA TRP A 75 -5.29 4.92 -5.72
C TRP A 75 -4.42 4.42 -6.86
N TYR A 76 -4.12 3.13 -6.84
CA TYR A 76 -3.26 2.48 -7.82
C TYR A 76 -4.02 1.39 -8.55
N GLU A 77 -3.94 1.40 -9.87
CA GLU A 77 -4.43 0.28 -10.66
C GLU A 77 -3.30 -0.72 -10.81
N VAL A 78 -3.35 -1.81 -10.07
CA VAL A 78 -2.25 -2.78 -9.99
C VAL A 78 -2.82 -4.18 -9.73
N ASP A 79 -2.07 -5.20 -10.15
CA ASP A 79 -2.41 -6.58 -9.84
C ASP A 79 -2.40 -6.78 -8.32
N ILE A 80 -3.51 -7.25 -7.77
CA ILE A 80 -3.69 -7.38 -6.33
C ILE A 80 -2.71 -8.38 -5.71
N GLU A 81 -2.43 -9.48 -6.41
CA GLU A 81 -1.49 -10.48 -5.91
C GLU A 81 -0.07 -9.93 -5.83
N ILE A 82 0.33 -9.13 -6.81
CA ILE A 82 1.62 -8.44 -6.78
C ILE A 82 1.65 -7.47 -5.59
N ALA A 83 0.58 -6.71 -5.38
CA ALA A 83 0.50 -5.78 -4.28
C ALA A 83 0.64 -6.48 -2.92
N LYS A 84 -0.02 -7.62 -2.76
CA LYS A 84 0.08 -8.41 -1.51
C LYS A 84 1.51 -8.89 -1.26
N ILE A 85 2.17 -9.39 -2.29
CA ILE A 85 3.55 -9.86 -2.19
C ILE A 85 4.47 -8.71 -1.77
N ARG A 86 4.34 -7.56 -2.44
CA ARG A 86 5.17 -6.40 -2.12
C ARG A 86 4.92 -5.89 -0.72
N LEU A 87 3.67 -5.93 -0.25
CA LEU A 87 3.36 -5.52 1.11
C LEU A 87 4.04 -6.44 2.13
N SER A 88 3.94 -7.76 1.94
CA SER A 88 4.54 -8.71 2.88
C SER A 88 6.07 -8.60 2.92
N GLU A 89 6.70 -8.25 1.81
CA GLU A 89 8.15 -8.05 1.74
C GLU A 89 8.63 -6.90 2.62
N GLN A 90 7.77 -5.95 2.96
CA GLN A 90 8.16 -4.84 3.82
C GLN A 90 8.60 -5.32 5.21
N LEU A 91 7.97 -6.37 5.72
CA LEU A 91 8.35 -6.93 7.01
C LEU A 91 9.66 -7.70 6.91
N ASP A 92 9.83 -8.50 5.86
CA ASP A 92 11.06 -9.25 5.63
C ASP A 92 12.25 -8.32 5.47
N ASN A 93 12.11 -7.28 4.66
CA ASN A 93 13.15 -6.31 4.42
C ASN A 93 13.56 -5.59 5.71
N TYR A 94 12.61 -5.29 6.57
CA TYR A 94 12.89 -4.66 7.85
C TYR A 94 13.75 -5.57 8.74
N PHE A 95 13.38 -6.85 8.86
CA PHE A 95 14.06 -7.77 9.75
C PHE A 95 15.43 -8.23 9.24
N TYR A 96 15.59 -8.35 7.92
CA TYR A 96 16.82 -8.88 7.34
C TYR A 96 17.77 -7.79 6.84
N GLY A 97 17.44 -6.52 7.11
CA GLY A 97 18.32 -5.42 6.72
C GLY A 97 18.45 -5.22 5.24
N GLU A 98 17.43 -5.63 4.47
CA GLU A 98 17.41 -5.41 3.03
C GLU A 98 17.39 -3.92 2.71
N CYS A 99 17.80 -3.59 1.50
CA CYS A 99 17.90 -2.20 1.11
C CYS A 99 16.55 -1.50 1.17
N ASP A 100 16.63 -0.21 1.48
CA ASP A 100 15.50 0.68 1.42
C ASP A 100 15.07 0.81 -0.03
N TYR A 101 13.80 0.59 -0.33
CA TYR A 101 13.28 0.70 -1.68
C TYR A 101 13.43 2.10 -2.24
N GLU A 102 13.40 3.10 -1.39
CA GLU A 102 13.62 4.46 -1.79
C GLU A 102 15.01 4.64 -2.39
N GLU A 103 16.04 4.05 -1.78
CA GLU A 103 17.40 4.06 -2.34
C GLU A 103 17.49 3.21 -3.59
N LYS A 104 16.85 2.05 -3.56
CA LYS A 104 16.90 1.09 -4.67
C LYS A 104 16.39 1.68 -5.98
N TYR A 105 15.35 2.49 -5.92
CA TYR A 105 14.73 3.07 -7.10
C TYR A 105 15.09 4.54 -7.33
N ASP A 106 16.00 5.08 -6.53
CA ASP A 106 16.31 6.50 -6.54
C ASP A 106 16.88 6.98 -7.87
N HIS A 107 17.61 6.12 -8.56
CA HIS A 107 18.21 6.44 -9.86
C HIS A 107 17.23 6.35 -11.03
N ILE A 108 16.02 5.89 -10.78
CA ILE A 108 14.98 5.75 -11.81
C ILE A 108 14.09 6.98 -11.76
N PRO A 109 13.93 7.71 -12.88
CA PRO A 109 13.07 8.89 -12.88
C PRO A 109 11.65 8.56 -12.44
N VAL A 110 11.07 9.43 -11.63
CA VAL A 110 9.72 9.22 -11.07
C VAL A 110 8.69 8.97 -12.17
N ARG A 111 8.82 9.65 -13.29
CA ARG A 111 7.88 9.48 -14.42
C ARG A 111 7.85 8.05 -14.94
N ASP A 112 8.93 7.30 -14.80
CA ASP A 112 8.96 5.89 -15.25
C ASP A 112 8.11 5.01 -14.36
N PHE A 113 7.92 5.40 -13.11
CA PHE A 113 7.00 4.70 -12.21
C PHE A 113 5.54 4.99 -12.53
N ILE A 114 5.24 6.22 -12.93
CA ILE A 114 3.88 6.72 -13.04
C ILE A 114 3.25 6.42 -14.40
N TYR A 115 4.04 6.46 -15.46
CA TYR A 115 3.53 6.45 -16.83
C TYR A 115 3.85 5.18 -17.60
N LYS A 116 3.94 4.11 -16.92
CA LYS A 116 4.15 2.81 -17.57
C LYS A 116 2.96 2.35 -18.35
#